data_92785beac263c27e1afd14f9daaf60bf
#
_entry.id   92785beac263c27e1afd14f9daaf60bf
#
_cell.length_a   1.000
_cell.length_b   1.000
_cell.length_c   1.000
_cell.angle_alpha   90.00
_cell.angle_beta   90.00
_cell.angle_gamma   90.00
#
_symmetry.space_group_name_H-M   'P 1'
#
loop_
_entity.id
_entity.type
_entity.pdbx_description
1 polymer ?
#
loop_
_entity_poly.entity_id
_entity_poly.type
_entity_poly.pdbx_seq_one_letter_code
_entity_poly.pdbx_strand_id
1 'polypeptide(L)'
;MNRLLLVAAIALMPAGAAFAKAPDQCQKISDLAAEAMKARQDGDPLKDAIKSVGDGSKFSEAMVMKAYQVRVFDDTKERATAISEFQNAAYRECYDAHN
;
A
#
# COMPACT_ATOMS: atom_id res chain seq x y z
N MET A 1 -15.67 20.65 -37.21
CA MET A 1 -15.51 20.57 -36.76
C MET A 1 -15.17 20.29 -35.86
N ASN A 2 -15.06 20.22 -35.98
CA ASN A 2 -14.82 20.00 -35.29
C ASN A 2 -14.27 19.59 -34.58
N ARG A 3 -14.20 19.49 -34.57
CA ARG A 3 -13.76 19.07 -34.07
C ARG A 3 -13.24 18.83 -33.21
N LEU A 4 -13.11 18.88 -33.33
CA LEU A 4 -12.67 18.67 -32.67
C LEU A 4 -12.47 18.33 -31.73
N LEU A 5 -12.76 18.28 -31.90
CA LEU A 5 -12.61 17.97 -31.09
C LEU A 5 -12.19 17.35 -30.33
N LEU A 6 -12.09 17.14 -30.60
CA LEU A 6 -11.70 16.60 -30.04
C LEU A 6 -10.90 16.33 -29.36
N VAL A 7 -10.75 16.21 -29.69
CA VAL A 7 -9.97 15.96 -29.30
C VAL A 7 -9.20 16.14 -28.35
N ALA A 8 -9.04 16.50 -28.57
CA ALA A 8 -8.37 17.14 -27.60
C ALA A 8 -8.40 16.40 -26.36
N ALA A 9 -9.41 16.10 -26.10
CA ALA A 9 -9.62 15.41 -24.94
C ALA A 9 -8.63 14.38 -24.73
N ILE A 10 -8.23 13.89 -25.73
CA ILE A 10 -7.39 12.88 -25.68
C ILE A 10 -6.14 13.11 -25.09
N ALA A 11 -5.57 14.04 -25.53
CA ALA A 11 -4.26 14.28 -25.12
C ALA A 11 -4.15 14.34 -23.69
N LEU A 12 -5.06 14.87 -23.09
CA LEU A 12 -4.93 15.02 -21.74
C LEU A 12 -4.89 13.76 -21.06
N MET A 13 -5.47 12.82 -21.57
CA MET A 13 -5.52 11.63 -20.91
C MET A 13 -4.25 10.97 -20.67
N PRO A 14 -3.40 10.86 -21.59
CA PRO A 14 -2.14 10.15 -21.38
C PRO A 14 -1.34 10.74 -20.28
N ALA A 15 -1.29 12.01 -20.26
CA ALA A 15 -0.52 12.66 -19.24
C ALA A 15 -1.13 12.38 -17.90
N GLY A 16 -2.40 12.43 -17.83
CA GLY A 16 -3.06 12.18 -16.60
C GLY A 16 -2.82 10.78 -16.11
N ALA A 17 -2.79 9.86 -17.01
CA ALA A 17 -2.57 8.50 -16.62
C ALA A 17 -1.21 8.30 -15.98
N ALA A 18 -0.20 8.96 -16.49
CA ALA A 18 1.12 8.83 -15.94
C ALA A 18 1.17 9.35 -14.51
N PHE A 19 0.50 10.43 -14.24
CA PHE A 19 0.49 10.95 -12.89
C PHE A 19 -0.32 10.06 -11.97
N ALA A 20 -1.37 9.48 -12.46
CA ALA A 20 -2.20 8.66 -11.65
C ALA A 20 -1.52 7.38 -11.22
N LYS A 21 -0.55 6.91 -12.01
CA LYS A 21 0.11 5.69 -11.68
C LYS A 21 0.79 5.67 -10.34
N ALA A 22 1.54 6.67 -10.02
CA ALA A 22 2.27 6.70 -8.77
C ALA A 22 1.35 6.68 -7.56
N PRO A 23 0.32 7.51 -7.50
CA PRO A 23 -0.60 7.44 -6.37
C PRO A 23 -1.31 6.09 -6.26
N ASP A 24 -1.65 5.51 -7.41
CA ASP A 24 -2.30 4.23 -7.44
C ASP A 24 -1.40 3.15 -6.88
N GLN A 25 -0.13 3.18 -7.24
CA GLN A 25 0.83 2.24 -6.77
C GLN A 25 1.06 2.40 -5.27
N CYS A 26 1.13 3.62 -4.79
CA CYS A 26 1.30 3.86 -3.36
C CYS A 26 0.09 3.41 -2.56
N GLN A 27 -1.10 3.50 -3.14
CA GLN A 27 -2.28 2.99 -2.49
C GLN A 27 -2.19 1.47 -2.33
N LYS A 28 -1.75 0.77 -3.37
CA LYS A 28 -1.60 -0.68 -3.29
C LYS A 28 -0.55 -1.07 -2.25
N ILE A 29 0.52 -0.33 -2.18
CA ILE A 29 1.56 -0.58 -1.19
C ILE A 29 1.03 -0.34 0.22
N SER A 30 0.24 0.70 0.40
CA SER A 30 -0.32 0.97 1.72
C SER A 30 -1.34 -0.09 2.11
N ASP A 31 -2.11 -0.61 1.15
CA ASP A 31 -3.05 -1.70 1.43
C ASP A 31 -2.31 -2.96 1.84
N LEU A 32 -1.20 -3.25 1.19
CA LEU A 32 -0.38 -4.39 1.54
C LEU A 32 0.17 -4.22 2.97
N ALA A 33 0.60 -3.02 3.30
CA ALA A 33 1.11 -2.74 4.64
C ALA A 33 0.02 -2.94 5.70
N ALA A 34 -1.19 -2.51 5.40
CA ALA A 34 -2.30 -2.69 6.33
C ALA A 34 -2.58 -4.17 6.56
N GLU A 35 -2.57 -4.96 5.49
CA GLU A 35 -2.79 -6.40 5.61
C GLU A 35 -1.69 -7.07 6.42
N ALA A 36 -0.45 -6.67 6.19
CA ALA A 36 0.67 -7.25 6.93
C ALA A 36 0.58 -6.95 8.42
N MET A 37 0.28 -5.71 8.77
CA MET A 37 0.19 -5.35 10.18
C MET A 37 -1.06 -5.96 10.82
N LYS A 38 -2.14 -6.10 10.06
CA LYS A 38 -3.33 -6.75 10.57
C LYS A 38 -3.03 -8.20 10.93
N ALA A 39 -2.32 -8.92 10.07
CA ALA A 39 -1.92 -10.29 10.34
C ALA A 39 -1.09 -10.35 11.62
N ARG A 40 -0.18 -9.40 11.78
CA ARG A 40 0.65 -9.35 12.98
C ARG A 40 -0.20 -9.13 14.22
N GLN A 41 -1.09 -8.15 14.19
CA GLN A 41 -1.90 -7.82 15.34
C GLN A 41 -2.91 -8.92 15.67
N ASP A 42 -3.33 -9.69 14.66
CA ASP A 42 -4.22 -10.83 14.87
C ASP A 42 -3.48 -12.03 15.46
N GLY A 43 -2.16 -11.97 15.51
CA GLY A 43 -1.37 -13.06 16.09
C GLY A 43 -1.07 -14.19 15.13
N ASP A 44 -1.23 -13.95 13.84
CA ASP A 44 -0.93 -14.99 12.85
C ASP A 44 0.56 -15.33 12.88
N PRO A 45 0.93 -16.60 12.72
CA PRO A 45 2.35 -16.94 12.64
C PRO A 45 2.99 -16.28 11.42
N LEU A 46 4.22 -15.87 11.56
CA LEU A 46 4.95 -15.20 10.48
C LEU A 46 4.90 -16.01 9.18
N LYS A 47 5.12 -17.30 9.27
CA LYS A 47 5.12 -18.15 8.09
C LYS A 47 3.79 -18.08 7.32
N ASP A 48 2.70 -18.07 8.06
CA ASP A 48 1.38 -18.02 7.45
C ASP A 48 1.10 -16.65 6.85
N ALA A 49 1.55 -15.59 7.53
CA ALA A 49 1.37 -14.24 7.03
C ALA A 49 2.12 -14.04 5.72
N ILE A 50 3.33 -14.59 5.62
CA ILE A 50 4.10 -14.47 4.38
C ILE A 50 3.35 -15.14 3.22
N LYS A 51 2.66 -16.24 3.49
CA LYS A 51 1.92 -16.94 2.44
C LYS A 51 0.63 -16.23 2.07
N SER A 52 -0.04 -15.63 3.03
CA SER A 52 -1.37 -15.07 2.79
C SER A 52 -1.37 -13.60 2.40
N VAL A 53 -0.34 -12.86 2.77
CA VAL A 53 -0.27 -11.44 2.49
C VAL A 53 0.63 -11.21 1.29
N GLY A 54 0.16 -10.41 0.37
CA GLY A 54 1.00 -10.06 -0.77
C GLY A 54 0.95 -11.06 -1.89
N ASP A 55 1.93 -10.98 -2.75
CA ASP A 55 1.94 -11.72 -4.01
C ASP A 55 3.13 -12.67 -4.15
N GLY A 56 3.80 -12.95 -3.08
CA GLY A 56 4.96 -13.84 -3.12
C GLY A 56 6.25 -13.16 -3.52
N SER A 57 6.21 -11.86 -3.79
CA SER A 57 7.42 -11.14 -4.16
C SER A 57 8.29 -10.88 -2.95
N LYS A 58 9.55 -10.60 -3.19
CA LYS A 58 10.46 -10.24 -2.11
C LYS A 58 10.04 -8.95 -1.43
N PHE A 59 9.42 -8.06 -2.19
CA PHE A 59 8.93 -6.81 -1.63
C PHE A 59 7.82 -7.08 -0.60
N SER A 60 6.86 -7.94 -0.95
CA SER A 60 5.78 -8.23 -0.03
C SER A 60 6.27 -9.00 1.18
N GLU A 61 7.24 -9.89 1.00
CA GLU A 61 7.84 -10.59 2.13
C GLU A 61 8.51 -9.61 3.09
N ALA A 62 9.26 -8.65 2.53
CA ALA A 62 9.94 -7.65 3.35
C ALA A 62 8.92 -6.81 4.13
N MET A 63 7.80 -6.51 3.52
CA MET A 63 6.75 -5.74 4.17
C MET A 63 6.20 -6.51 5.38
N VAL A 64 5.95 -7.80 5.21
CA VAL A 64 5.48 -8.64 6.30
C VAL A 64 6.52 -8.73 7.40
N MET A 65 7.78 -8.94 7.02
CA MET A 65 8.85 -9.02 8.01
C MET A 65 8.94 -7.74 8.83
N LYS A 66 8.76 -6.61 8.18
CA LYS A 66 8.81 -5.33 8.87
C LYS A 66 7.64 -5.19 9.85
N ALA A 67 6.44 -5.58 9.43
CA ALA A 67 5.28 -5.53 10.31
C ALA A 67 5.48 -6.40 11.55
N TYR A 68 6.15 -7.53 11.36
CA TYR A 68 6.34 -8.46 12.46
C TYR A 68 7.41 -8.02 13.47
N GLN A 69 8.08 -6.91 13.20
CA GLN A 69 8.96 -6.31 14.19
C GLN A 69 8.19 -5.46 15.20
N VAL A 70 6.93 -5.15 14.89
CA VAL A 70 6.08 -4.39 15.79
C VAL A 70 5.41 -5.39 16.75
N ARG A 71 5.26 -5.02 17.99
CA ARG A 71 4.66 -5.93 18.97
C ARG A 71 3.15 -6.02 18.77
N VAL A 72 2.56 -7.06 19.28
CA VAL A 72 1.11 -7.20 19.29
C VAL A 72 0.58 -6.47 20.51
N PHE A 73 -0.41 -5.62 20.29
CA PHE A 73 -1.02 -4.87 21.38
C PHE A 73 -2.24 -5.60 21.91
N ASP A 74 -2.50 -5.46 23.20
CA ASP A 74 -3.64 -6.11 23.82
C ASP A 74 -4.94 -5.35 23.57
N ASP A 75 -4.83 -4.05 23.48
CA ASP A 75 -6.00 -3.18 23.34
C ASP A 75 -6.42 -3.06 21.88
N THR A 76 -7.71 -3.22 21.60
CA THR A 76 -8.25 -3.16 20.26
C THR A 76 -7.94 -1.82 19.58
N LYS A 77 -8.03 -0.74 20.33
CA LYS A 77 -7.77 0.58 19.77
C LYS A 77 -6.32 0.74 19.40
N GLU A 78 -5.42 0.22 20.23
CA GLU A 78 -3.98 0.29 19.92
C GLU A 78 -3.64 -0.57 18.71
N ARG A 79 -4.32 -1.71 18.54
CA ARG A 79 -4.11 -2.53 17.35
C ARG A 79 -4.52 -1.77 16.10
N ALA A 80 -5.67 -1.12 16.15
CA ALA A 80 -6.15 -0.34 15.01
C ALA A 80 -5.20 0.81 14.69
N THR A 81 -4.66 1.46 15.71
CA THR A 81 -3.71 2.53 15.52
C THR A 81 -2.42 2.01 14.88
N ALA A 82 -1.95 0.84 15.32
CA ALA A 82 -0.73 0.26 14.75
C ALA A 82 -0.92 -0.02 13.26
N ILE A 83 -2.08 -0.54 12.88
CA ILE A 83 -2.37 -0.83 11.48
C ILE A 83 -2.38 0.47 10.68
N SER A 84 -3.07 1.48 11.19
CA SER A 84 -3.19 2.75 10.50
C SER A 84 -1.84 3.45 10.35
N GLU A 85 -1.04 3.45 11.40
CA GLU A 85 0.27 4.10 11.34
C GLU A 85 1.24 3.39 10.41
N PHE A 86 1.20 2.07 10.42
CA PHE A 86 2.06 1.30 9.54
C PHE A 86 1.67 1.54 8.08
N GLN A 87 0.37 1.59 7.83
CA GLN A 87 -0.16 1.88 6.51
C GLN A 87 0.26 3.26 6.03
N ASN A 88 0.11 4.26 6.90
CA ASN A 88 0.47 5.63 6.56
C ASN A 88 1.97 5.79 6.30
N ALA A 89 2.79 5.10 7.08
CA ALA A 89 4.23 5.17 6.88
C ALA A 89 4.61 4.59 5.52
N ALA A 90 4.00 3.47 5.15
CA ALA A 90 4.27 2.84 3.87
C ALA A 90 3.84 3.75 2.71
N TYR A 91 2.68 4.37 2.84
CA TYR A 91 2.20 5.29 1.82
C TYR A 91 3.16 6.48 1.69
N ARG A 92 3.58 7.03 2.81
CA ARG A 92 4.48 8.18 2.81
C ARG A 92 5.81 7.85 2.15
N GLU A 93 6.38 6.71 2.47
CA GLU A 93 7.65 6.30 1.88
C GLU A 93 7.53 6.15 0.36
N CYS A 94 6.43 5.54 -0.07
CA CYS A 94 6.17 5.37 -1.49
C CYS A 94 6.01 6.73 -2.17
N TYR A 95 5.21 7.60 -1.57
CA TYR A 95 4.93 8.90 -2.12
C TYR A 95 6.21 9.73 -2.25
N ASP A 96 7.03 9.71 -1.22
CA ASP A 96 8.29 10.46 -1.23
C ASP A 96 9.25 9.94 -2.29
N ALA A 97 9.26 8.64 -2.51
CA ALA A 97 10.14 8.05 -3.51
C ALA A 97 9.74 8.44 -4.93
N HIS A 98 8.48 8.80 -5.15
CA HIS A 98 8.00 9.18 -6.47
C HIS A 98 7.92 10.69 -6.68
N ASN A 99 8.33 11.45 -5.69
CA ASN A 99 8.39 12.88 -5.79
C ASN A 99 9.81 13.35 -5.58
#